data_696d826b90bdde3dbd3cafa16e4152d5
#
_entry.id   696d826b90bdde3dbd3cafa16e4152d5
#
_cell.length_a   1.000
_cell.length_b   1.000
_cell.length_c   1.000
_cell.angle_alpha   90.00
_cell.angle_beta   90.00
_cell.angle_gamma   90.00
#
_symmetry.space_group_name_H-M   'P 1'
#
loop_
_entity.id
_entity.type
_entity.pdbx_description
1 polymer ?
#
loop_
_entity_poly.entity_id
_entity_poly.type
_entity_poly.pdbx_seq_one_letter_code
_entity_poly.pdbx_strand_id
1 'polypeptide(L)'
;MYKKIIPFINCENELPVNVISEAVQYEIGGADELFVYNYSKDETSREEFLSAVKEITKHIDIPVYIGCYVERFEDVKKALYTGASYVMIKYSLLKNNSVVKEASERFGNDTIILELEDYKDIHNKDFIDTIKDLGVYALLLKHVELTKDLTDSINSLEIPVIIRDSLSSNDIASLLEPVTVLGISTNYFKNKDMFKVKLSLKAQNIEVNTFDSSIKFSEFKLNNDGLIPVVVQEYKTGEVLMVAYMNEEAFRKTIETGKMTYYSRSRSTLWTKGETSGHYQYVKALMLDCDKDTILAKVLQIGPACHTGNGSCFYTELVKKEYDDTNPLTVFNEVFNVILDRKKNPKEGSYTNYLFEKGIDKILKKCGEEATEIIIAAKNPDSEELKYEISDFLYHMMVLMAECNLDWSDIVKELAHRR
;
A
#
# COMPACT_ATOMS: atom_id res chain seq x y z
N MET A 1 8.28 4.68 -19.13
CA MET A 1 7.78 3.86 -17.99
C MET A 1 8.87 3.82 -16.93
N TYR A 2 8.58 4.18 -15.68
CA TYR A 2 9.57 4.18 -14.60
C TYR A 2 10.11 2.78 -14.34
N LYS A 3 11.42 2.69 -14.11
CA LYS A 3 12.06 1.48 -13.58
C LYS A 3 11.78 1.37 -12.08
N LYS A 4 11.41 0.18 -11.63
CA LYS A 4 10.93 -0.08 -10.28
C LYS A 4 12.01 -0.69 -9.39
N ILE A 5 12.04 -0.29 -8.13
CA ILE A 5 12.85 -0.90 -7.08
C ILE A 5 11.91 -1.74 -6.21
N ILE A 6 12.10 -3.06 -6.24
CA ILE A 6 11.18 -4.06 -5.68
C ILE A 6 11.96 -4.90 -4.65
N PRO A 7 12.09 -4.47 -3.39
CA PRO A 7 12.67 -5.32 -2.35
C PRO A 7 11.82 -6.58 -2.15
N PHE A 8 12.41 -7.60 -1.53
CA PHE A 8 11.68 -8.83 -1.24
C PHE A 8 11.85 -9.28 0.22
N ILE A 9 10.84 -10.00 0.72
CA ILE A 9 10.85 -10.63 2.04
C ILE A 9 10.62 -12.14 1.86
N ASN A 10 11.55 -12.94 2.41
CA ASN A 10 11.35 -14.37 2.52
C ASN A 10 10.60 -14.69 3.81
N CYS A 11 9.39 -15.23 3.67
CA CYS A 11 8.52 -15.56 4.81
C CYS A 11 8.60 -17.04 5.22
N GLU A 12 9.52 -17.83 4.67
CA GLU A 12 9.54 -19.28 4.91
C GLU A 12 9.87 -19.68 6.36
N ASN A 13 10.52 -18.81 7.13
CA ASN A 13 10.90 -19.07 8.52
C ASN A 13 10.79 -17.83 9.42
N GLU A 14 10.01 -16.83 9.01
CA GLU A 14 9.91 -15.56 9.71
C GLU A 14 8.57 -15.44 10.49
N LEU A 15 8.64 -14.74 11.63
CA LEU A 15 7.44 -14.43 12.39
C LEU A 15 6.61 -13.34 11.68
N PRO A 16 5.28 -13.44 11.60
CA PRO A 16 4.41 -12.49 10.90
C PRO A 16 4.63 -11.03 11.31
N VAL A 17 4.86 -10.75 12.58
CA VAL A 17 5.09 -9.38 13.09
C VAL A 17 6.34 -8.74 12.50
N ASN A 18 7.42 -9.51 12.34
CA ASN A 18 8.67 -9.04 11.73
C ASN A 18 8.44 -8.68 10.26
N VAL A 19 7.72 -9.53 9.54
CA VAL A 19 7.44 -9.37 8.11
C VAL A 19 6.61 -8.10 7.85
N ILE A 20 5.58 -7.82 8.66
CA ILE A 20 4.76 -6.62 8.54
C ILE A 20 5.60 -5.36 8.81
N SER A 21 6.37 -5.37 9.90
CA SER A 21 7.26 -4.25 10.23
C SER A 21 8.28 -3.99 9.11
N GLU A 22 8.83 -5.06 8.52
CA GLU A 22 9.77 -4.97 7.42
C GLU A 22 9.13 -4.41 6.15
N ALA A 23 7.92 -4.83 5.80
CA ALA A 23 7.15 -4.33 4.68
C ALA A 23 6.91 -2.82 4.77
N VAL A 24 6.48 -2.34 5.96
CA VAL A 24 6.31 -0.91 6.23
C VAL A 24 7.66 -0.16 6.07
N GLN A 25 8.77 -0.73 6.55
CA GLN A 25 10.09 -0.10 6.40
C GLN A 25 10.52 0.02 4.93
N TYR A 26 10.16 -0.94 4.08
CA TYR A 26 10.43 -0.84 2.64
C TYR A 26 9.59 0.24 1.97
N GLU A 27 8.28 0.34 2.27
CA GLU A 27 7.44 1.40 1.73
C GLU A 27 7.96 2.79 2.12
N ILE A 28 8.18 3.04 3.42
CA ILE A 28 8.67 4.35 3.89
C ILE A 28 10.10 4.65 3.44
N GLY A 29 10.86 3.64 3.07
CA GLY A 29 12.19 3.74 2.46
C GLY A 29 12.15 4.06 0.97
N GLY A 30 10.97 4.14 0.35
CA GLY A 30 10.79 4.54 -1.04
C GLY A 30 10.78 3.38 -2.04
N ALA A 31 10.46 2.15 -1.61
CA ALA A 31 10.18 1.05 -2.53
C ALA A 31 8.99 1.40 -3.44
N ASP A 32 9.02 0.95 -4.68
CA ASP A 32 7.91 1.14 -5.61
C ASP A 32 6.85 0.04 -5.45
N GLU A 33 7.29 -1.18 -5.17
CA GLU A 33 6.49 -2.38 -4.99
C GLU A 33 7.22 -3.31 -4.03
N LEU A 34 6.55 -4.31 -3.47
CA LEU A 34 7.12 -5.27 -2.54
C LEU A 34 6.86 -6.70 -3.01
N PHE A 35 7.89 -7.55 -3.00
CA PHE A 35 7.74 -8.97 -3.25
C PHE A 35 7.85 -9.75 -1.93
N VAL A 36 6.82 -10.54 -1.59
CA VAL A 36 6.82 -11.44 -0.42
C VAL A 36 6.61 -12.87 -0.88
N TYR A 37 7.33 -13.83 -0.32
CA TYR A 37 7.19 -15.20 -0.78
C TYR A 37 7.35 -16.25 0.31
N ASN A 38 6.58 -17.34 0.12
CA ASN A 38 6.73 -18.61 0.82
C ASN A 38 6.27 -19.72 -0.14
N TYR A 39 7.19 -20.57 -0.56
CA TYR A 39 6.91 -21.67 -1.49
C TYR A 39 6.71 -23.03 -0.80
N SER A 40 6.44 -23.02 0.51
CA SER A 40 6.10 -24.24 1.24
C SER A 40 4.89 -24.93 0.64
N LYS A 41 4.95 -26.28 0.62
CA LYS A 41 3.83 -27.14 0.25
C LYS A 41 2.96 -27.52 1.45
N ASP A 42 3.43 -27.26 2.67
CA ASP A 42 2.69 -27.50 3.89
C ASP A 42 1.48 -26.55 3.99
N GLU A 43 0.30 -27.12 4.23
CA GLU A 43 -0.97 -26.39 4.20
C GLU A 43 -1.04 -25.34 5.33
N THR A 44 -0.58 -25.69 6.53
CA THR A 44 -0.56 -24.78 7.67
C THR A 44 0.33 -23.57 7.39
N SER A 45 1.56 -23.81 6.92
CA SER A 45 2.50 -22.75 6.55
C SER A 45 1.95 -21.84 5.45
N ARG A 46 1.19 -22.39 4.50
CA ARG A 46 0.54 -21.62 3.43
C ARG A 46 -0.57 -20.71 3.95
N GLU A 47 -1.45 -21.20 4.81
CA GLU A 47 -2.54 -20.41 5.37
C GLU A 47 -2.00 -19.30 6.31
N GLU A 48 -0.97 -19.59 7.11
CA GLU A 48 -0.28 -18.59 7.93
C GLU A 48 0.36 -17.50 7.04
N PHE A 49 0.98 -17.89 5.94
CA PHE A 49 1.57 -16.93 4.99
C PHE A 49 0.52 -16.05 4.31
N LEU A 50 -0.59 -16.63 3.84
CA LEU A 50 -1.69 -15.86 3.26
C LEU A 50 -2.27 -14.86 4.26
N SER A 51 -2.40 -15.26 5.53
CA SER A 51 -2.83 -14.37 6.61
C SER A 51 -1.84 -13.22 6.83
N ALA A 52 -0.54 -13.53 6.84
CA ALA A 52 0.51 -12.50 6.97
C ALA A 52 0.50 -11.52 5.80
N VAL A 53 0.32 -12.00 4.56
CA VAL A 53 0.22 -11.12 3.37
C VAL A 53 -1.01 -10.23 3.45
N LYS A 54 -2.15 -10.77 3.90
CA LYS A 54 -3.36 -9.98 4.12
C LYS A 54 -3.13 -8.83 5.10
N GLU A 55 -2.38 -9.08 6.18
CA GLU A 55 -2.01 -8.02 7.13
C GLU A 55 -1.02 -7.03 6.52
N ILE A 56 -0.03 -7.47 5.72
CA ILE A 56 0.88 -6.57 5.01
C ILE A 56 0.10 -5.60 4.12
N THR A 57 -0.81 -6.11 3.29
CA THR A 57 -1.59 -5.29 2.34
C THR A 57 -2.53 -4.28 3.00
N LYS A 58 -2.83 -4.46 4.30
CA LYS A 58 -3.54 -3.45 5.10
C LYS A 58 -2.64 -2.30 5.56
N HIS A 59 -1.35 -2.59 5.79
CA HIS A 59 -0.42 -1.65 6.41
C HIS A 59 0.43 -0.86 5.40
N ILE A 60 0.49 -1.31 4.13
CA ILE A 60 1.22 -0.61 3.07
C ILE A 60 0.30 -0.27 1.90
N ASP A 61 0.65 0.78 1.15
CA ASP A 61 -0.11 1.25 -0.01
C ASP A 61 0.55 0.88 -1.35
N ILE A 62 1.81 0.40 -1.33
CA ILE A 62 2.50 -0.04 -2.54
C ILE A 62 2.02 -1.43 -2.98
N PRO A 63 2.01 -1.74 -4.30
CA PRO A 63 1.62 -3.05 -4.81
C PRO A 63 2.47 -4.18 -4.23
N VAL A 64 1.82 -5.31 -3.93
CA VAL A 64 2.47 -6.50 -3.36
C VAL A 64 2.46 -7.63 -4.37
N TYR A 65 3.60 -8.25 -4.58
CA TYR A 65 3.77 -9.50 -5.30
C TYR A 65 3.77 -10.64 -4.27
N ILE A 66 2.92 -11.62 -4.45
CA ILE A 66 2.91 -12.82 -3.62
C ILE A 66 3.50 -14.01 -4.38
N GLY A 67 4.62 -14.54 -3.89
CA GLY A 67 5.20 -15.79 -4.39
C GLY A 67 4.76 -16.96 -3.54
N CYS A 68 4.02 -17.90 -4.12
CA CYS A 68 3.52 -19.05 -3.38
C CYS A 68 3.54 -20.34 -4.23
N TYR A 69 3.40 -21.48 -3.56
CA TYR A 69 3.17 -22.74 -4.25
C TYR A 69 1.77 -22.77 -4.83
N VAL A 70 1.68 -22.96 -6.16
CA VAL A 70 0.44 -23.00 -6.91
C VAL A 70 0.31 -24.37 -7.59
N GLU A 71 -0.76 -25.06 -7.34
CA GLU A 71 -1.09 -26.33 -7.97
C GLU A 71 -2.39 -26.24 -8.81
N ARG A 72 -3.32 -25.41 -8.39
CA ARG A 72 -4.65 -25.24 -8.99
C ARG A 72 -5.09 -23.79 -8.97
N PHE A 73 -6.09 -23.44 -9.77
CA PHE A 73 -6.65 -22.10 -9.87
C PHE A 73 -7.05 -21.48 -8.51
N GLU A 74 -7.64 -22.27 -7.60
CA GLU A 74 -8.04 -21.77 -6.28
C GLU A 74 -6.86 -21.26 -5.43
N ASP A 75 -5.64 -21.74 -5.66
CA ASP A 75 -4.45 -21.24 -4.96
C ASP A 75 -4.10 -19.82 -5.43
N VAL A 76 -4.22 -19.54 -6.74
CA VAL A 76 -4.04 -18.18 -7.30
C VAL A 76 -5.13 -17.24 -6.76
N LYS A 77 -6.38 -17.69 -6.75
CA LYS A 77 -7.50 -16.91 -6.22
C LYS A 77 -7.30 -16.54 -4.75
N LYS A 78 -6.92 -17.51 -3.90
CA LYS A 78 -6.61 -17.27 -2.49
C LYS A 78 -5.49 -16.23 -2.33
N ALA A 79 -4.44 -16.33 -3.15
CA ALA A 79 -3.32 -15.39 -3.13
C ALA A 79 -3.76 -13.95 -3.47
N LEU A 80 -4.56 -13.76 -4.54
CA LEU A 80 -5.09 -12.44 -4.90
C LEU A 80 -6.06 -11.88 -3.86
N TYR A 81 -6.84 -12.74 -3.21
CA TYR A 81 -7.79 -12.32 -2.17
C TYR A 81 -7.12 -11.87 -0.86
N THR A 82 -5.79 -11.97 -0.74
CA THR A 82 -5.03 -11.30 0.32
C THR A 82 -4.89 -9.80 0.11
N GLY A 83 -5.30 -9.27 -1.06
CA GLY A 83 -5.07 -7.90 -1.49
C GLY A 83 -3.74 -7.73 -2.26
N ALA A 84 -3.02 -8.81 -2.56
CA ALA A 84 -1.85 -8.77 -3.41
C ALA A 84 -2.24 -8.38 -4.84
N SER A 85 -1.40 -7.57 -5.51
CA SER A 85 -1.63 -7.11 -6.88
C SER A 85 -1.20 -8.14 -7.92
N TYR A 86 -0.20 -8.98 -7.59
CA TYR A 86 0.38 -9.94 -8.53
C TYR A 86 0.66 -11.26 -7.84
N VAL A 87 0.48 -12.37 -8.55
CA VAL A 87 0.91 -13.70 -8.10
C VAL A 87 2.13 -14.14 -8.89
N MET A 88 3.21 -14.40 -8.18
CA MET A 88 4.45 -14.93 -8.77
C MET A 88 4.50 -16.43 -8.61
N ILE A 89 4.64 -17.13 -9.73
CA ILE A 89 4.65 -18.58 -9.81
C ILE A 89 6.00 -19.04 -10.35
N LYS A 90 6.65 -19.99 -9.66
CA LYS A 90 7.82 -20.65 -10.20
C LYS A 90 7.41 -21.60 -11.32
N TYR A 91 7.89 -21.36 -12.54
CA TYR A 91 7.54 -22.16 -13.72
C TYR A 91 7.87 -23.65 -13.54
N SER A 92 9.02 -23.94 -12.92
CA SER A 92 9.45 -25.32 -12.63
C SER A 92 8.58 -26.11 -11.66
N LEU A 93 7.74 -25.42 -10.87
CA LEU A 93 6.82 -26.04 -9.93
C LEU A 93 5.43 -26.26 -10.51
N LEU A 94 5.13 -25.71 -11.70
CA LEU A 94 3.86 -25.89 -12.38
C LEU A 94 3.73 -27.33 -12.91
N LYS A 95 2.67 -28.01 -12.51
CA LYS A 95 2.29 -29.32 -13.06
C LYS A 95 1.54 -29.18 -14.38
N ASN A 96 0.84 -28.06 -14.56
CA ASN A 96 0.00 -27.81 -15.73
C ASN A 96 -0.11 -26.30 -15.99
N ASN A 97 0.24 -25.89 -17.19
CA ASN A 97 0.19 -24.49 -17.65
C ASN A 97 -1.26 -23.95 -17.75
N SER A 98 -2.27 -24.83 -17.80
CA SER A 98 -3.68 -24.38 -17.84
C SER A 98 -4.10 -23.55 -16.63
N VAL A 99 -3.47 -23.74 -15.47
CA VAL A 99 -3.74 -22.96 -14.27
C VAL A 99 -3.40 -21.49 -14.48
N VAL A 100 -2.25 -21.21 -15.15
CA VAL A 100 -1.81 -19.84 -15.47
C VAL A 100 -2.78 -19.20 -16.46
N LYS A 101 -3.14 -19.93 -17.52
CA LYS A 101 -4.07 -19.46 -18.55
C LYS A 101 -5.45 -19.15 -17.96
N GLU A 102 -6.01 -20.05 -17.17
CA GLU A 102 -7.30 -19.82 -16.48
C GLU A 102 -7.24 -18.59 -15.55
N ALA A 103 -6.15 -18.41 -14.81
CA ALA A 103 -5.98 -17.27 -13.94
C ALA A 103 -5.89 -15.95 -14.73
N SER A 104 -5.10 -15.90 -15.80
CA SER A 104 -4.98 -14.73 -16.67
C SER A 104 -6.30 -14.37 -17.36
N GLU A 105 -7.07 -15.36 -17.81
CA GLU A 105 -8.40 -15.13 -18.41
C GLU A 105 -9.43 -14.57 -17.41
N ARG A 106 -9.35 -14.96 -16.13
CA ARG A 106 -10.33 -14.55 -15.10
C ARG A 106 -9.95 -13.26 -14.37
N PHE A 107 -8.66 -13.05 -14.09
CA PHE A 107 -8.18 -11.91 -13.29
C PHE A 107 -7.48 -10.83 -14.13
N GLY A 108 -7.26 -11.08 -15.43
CA GLY A 108 -6.55 -10.19 -16.33
C GLY A 108 -5.09 -10.62 -16.58
N ASN A 109 -4.58 -10.25 -17.75
CA ASN A 109 -3.22 -10.58 -18.18
C ASN A 109 -2.12 -9.80 -17.43
N ASP A 110 -2.51 -8.96 -16.49
CA ASP A 110 -1.64 -8.11 -15.68
C ASP A 110 -1.48 -8.62 -14.23
N THR A 111 -1.84 -9.88 -13.94
CA THR A 111 -1.84 -10.41 -12.57
C THR A 111 -0.81 -11.50 -12.30
N ILE A 112 -0.34 -12.22 -13.33
CA ILE A 112 0.56 -13.37 -13.16
C ILE A 112 1.97 -13.04 -13.61
N ILE A 113 2.96 -13.37 -12.77
CA ILE A 113 4.38 -13.28 -13.07
C ILE A 113 4.96 -14.69 -13.01
N LEU A 114 5.74 -15.08 -14.01
CA LEU A 114 6.45 -16.35 -14.00
C LEU A 114 7.93 -16.18 -13.68
N GLU A 115 8.38 -16.86 -12.62
CA GLU A 115 9.79 -16.98 -12.28
C GLU A 115 10.39 -18.12 -13.10
N LEU A 116 11.40 -17.81 -13.93
CA LEU A 116 12.17 -18.80 -14.67
C LEU A 116 13.36 -19.28 -13.85
N GLU A 117 13.65 -20.57 -13.89
CA GLU A 117 14.77 -21.17 -13.17
C GLU A 117 16.11 -20.87 -13.86
N ASP A 118 16.14 -20.95 -15.19
CA ASP A 118 17.29 -20.55 -16.00
C ASP A 118 16.89 -19.37 -16.90
N TYR A 119 17.55 -18.23 -16.72
CA TYR A 119 17.32 -17.06 -17.57
C TYR A 119 17.66 -17.31 -19.06
N LYS A 120 18.44 -18.36 -19.36
CA LYS A 120 18.77 -18.74 -20.73
C LYS A 120 17.58 -19.30 -21.52
N ASP A 121 16.55 -19.73 -20.84
CA ASP A 121 15.31 -20.20 -21.49
C ASP A 121 14.66 -19.13 -22.38
N ILE A 122 14.96 -17.83 -22.15
CA ILE A 122 14.48 -16.74 -23.01
C ILE A 122 14.99 -16.80 -24.45
N HIS A 123 16.09 -17.53 -24.71
CA HIS A 123 16.61 -17.74 -26.08
C HIS A 123 15.79 -18.79 -26.85
N ASN A 124 14.97 -19.58 -26.17
CA ASN A 124 14.10 -20.56 -26.80
C ASN A 124 12.80 -19.92 -27.26
N LYS A 125 12.67 -19.67 -28.56
CA LYS A 125 11.52 -18.99 -29.16
C LYS A 125 10.21 -19.76 -28.91
N ASP A 126 10.20 -21.08 -29.11
CA ASP A 126 8.98 -21.88 -28.92
C ASP A 126 8.52 -21.86 -27.45
N PHE A 127 9.45 -21.80 -26.51
CA PHE A 127 9.19 -21.63 -25.11
C PHE A 127 8.53 -20.26 -24.81
N ILE A 128 9.12 -19.18 -25.33
CA ILE A 128 8.61 -17.81 -25.15
C ILE A 128 7.22 -17.65 -25.81
N ASP A 129 7.00 -18.22 -27.01
CA ASP A 129 5.70 -18.19 -27.65
C ASP A 129 4.65 -18.93 -26.80
N THR A 130 5.02 -20.07 -26.18
CA THR A 130 4.15 -20.76 -25.21
C THR A 130 3.81 -19.88 -24.00
N ILE A 131 4.79 -19.17 -23.43
CA ILE A 131 4.58 -18.27 -22.29
C ILE A 131 3.67 -17.09 -22.66
N LYS A 132 3.82 -16.50 -23.85
CA LYS A 132 2.94 -15.44 -24.36
C LYS A 132 1.48 -15.89 -24.43
N ASP A 133 1.23 -17.11 -24.90
CA ASP A 133 -0.12 -17.67 -25.00
C ASP A 133 -0.80 -17.91 -23.64
N LEU A 134 -0.02 -17.93 -22.54
CA LEU A 134 -0.55 -18.03 -21.19
C LEU A 134 -1.08 -16.70 -20.65
N GLY A 135 -0.76 -15.55 -21.28
CA GLY A 135 -1.23 -14.24 -20.86
C GLY A 135 -0.59 -13.76 -19.56
N VAL A 136 0.75 -13.92 -19.41
CA VAL A 136 1.46 -13.46 -18.21
C VAL A 136 1.82 -11.98 -18.30
N TYR A 137 1.84 -11.31 -17.14
CA TYR A 137 2.22 -9.90 -17.01
C TYR A 137 3.72 -9.67 -17.25
N ALA A 138 4.56 -10.48 -16.60
CA ALA A 138 6.00 -10.34 -16.67
C ALA A 138 6.73 -11.67 -16.40
N LEU A 139 8.00 -11.72 -16.78
CA LEU A 139 8.94 -12.77 -16.38
C LEU A 139 9.85 -12.26 -15.26
N LEU A 140 10.15 -13.11 -14.28
CA LEU A 140 11.19 -12.85 -13.31
C LEU A 140 12.40 -13.74 -13.64
N LEU A 141 13.55 -13.10 -13.91
CA LEU A 141 14.82 -13.73 -14.19
C LEU A 141 15.76 -13.60 -13.00
N LYS A 142 16.41 -14.70 -12.59
CA LYS A 142 17.30 -14.74 -11.43
C LYS A 142 18.76 -14.92 -11.86
N HIS A 143 19.66 -14.37 -11.01
CA HIS A 143 21.10 -14.57 -11.13
C HIS A 143 21.65 -14.26 -12.53
N VAL A 144 21.07 -13.24 -13.16
CA VAL A 144 21.40 -12.83 -14.53
C VAL A 144 22.84 -12.29 -14.57
N GLU A 145 23.64 -12.80 -15.48
CA GLU A 145 24.91 -12.20 -15.88
C GLU A 145 24.71 -11.47 -17.21
N LEU A 146 24.74 -10.14 -17.17
CA LEU A 146 24.52 -9.35 -18.38
C LEU A 146 25.67 -9.52 -19.37
N THR A 147 25.30 -10.03 -20.54
CA THR A 147 26.11 -10.01 -21.74
C THR A 147 25.36 -9.23 -22.83
N LYS A 148 26.05 -8.80 -23.88
CA LYS A 148 25.40 -8.10 -24.98
C LYS A 148 24.30 -8.96 -25.62
N ASP A 149 24.58 -10.24 -25.84
CA ASP A 149 23.62 -11.20 -26.42
C ASP A 149 22.36 -11.33 -25.55
N LEU A 150 22.54 -11.45 -24.24
CA LEU A 150 21.41 -11.51 -23.31
C LEU A 150 20.61 -10.19 -23.28
N THR A 151 21.30 -9.05 -23.29
CA THR A 151 20.64 -7.74 -23.34
C THR A 151 19.81 -7.59 -24.62
N ASP A 152 20.33 -8.00 -25.76
CA ASP A 152 19.62 -7.98 -27.04
C ASP A 152 18.41 -8.93 -26.99
N SER A 153 18.56 -10.11 -26.39
CA SER A 153 17.46 -11.05 -26.22
C SER A 153 16.37 -10.51 -25.30
N ILE A 154 16.73 -9.92 -24.15
CA ILE A 154 15.77 -9.27 -23.22
C ILE A 154 15.02 -8.15 -23.97
N ASN A 155 15.72 -7.31 -24.73
CA ASN A 155 15.09 -6.21 -25.46
C ASN A 155 14.14 -6.69 -26.57
N SER A 156 14.36 -7.88 -27.10
CA SER A 156 13.49 -8.48 -28.13
C SER A 156 12.23 -9.14 -27.56
N LEU A 157 12.16 -9.34 -26.22
CA LEU A 157 10.97 -9.89 -25.58
C LEU A 157 9.83 -8.86 -25.65
N GLU A 158 8.66 -9.33 -25.99
CA GLU A 158 7.41 -8.55 -25.89
C GLU A 158 6.78 -8.65 -24.49
N ILE A 159 7.35 -9.49 -23.62
CA ILE A 159 6.94 -9.67 -22.23
C ILE A 159 7.89 -8.86 -21.35
N PRO A 160 7.36 -8.01 -20.44
CA PRO A 160 8.18 -7.29 -19.48
C PRO A 160 9.01 -8.22 -18.56
N VAL A 161 10.16 -7.72 -18.09
CA VAL A 161 11.10 -8.50 -17.30
C VAL A 161 11.38 -7.83 -15.96
N ILE A 162 11.42 -8.61 -14.89
CA ILE A 162 11.94 -8.23 -13.58
C ILE A 162 13.22 -9.04 -13.33
N ILE A 163 14.29 -8.38 -12.89
CA ILE A 163 15.56 -9.06 -12.60
C ILE A 163 15.75 -9.17 -11.10
N ARG A 164 16.13 -10.34 -10.59
CA ARG A 164 16.33 -10.62 -9.17
C ARG A 164 17.70 -11.23 -8.86
N ASP A 165 18.23 -10.90 -7.68
CA ASP A 165 19.47 -11.50 -7.12
C ASP A 165 20.71 -11.42 -8.04
N SER A 166 20.86 -10.32 -8.79
CA SER A 166 21.92 -10.17 -9.80
C SER A 166 22.89 -9.02 -9.53
N LEU A 167 22.76 -8.31 -8.40
CA LEU A 167 23.65 -7.17 -8.06
C LEU A 167 25.05 -7.57 -7.65
N SER A 168 25.29 -8.82 -7.28
CA SER A 168 26.63 -9.29 -6.93
C SER A 168 27.60 -9.33 -8.13
N SER A 169 27.06 -9.47 -9.34
CA SER A 169 27.81 -9.55 -10.59
C SER A 169 27.60 -8.35 -11.52
N ASN A 170 26.60 -7.53 -11.28
CA ASN A 170 26.27 -6.38 -12.11
C ASN A 170 25.99 -5.15 -11.23
N ASP A 171 26.12 -3.95 -11.81
CA ASP A 171 25.61 -2.74 -11.16
C ASP A 171 24.10 -2.56 -11.44
N ILE A 172 23.44 -1.76 -10.60
CA ILE A 172 21.99 -1.57 -10.69
C ILE A 172 21.58 -0.82 -11.98
N ALA A 173 22.38 0.13 -12.44
CA ALA A 173 22.07 0.92 -13.62
C ALA A 173 22.10 0.04 -14.87
N SER A 174 23.16 -0.75 -15.06
CA SER A 174 23.27 -1.69 -16.17
C SER A 174 22.12 -2.68 -16.23
N LEU A 175 21.64 -3.19 -15.08
CA LEU A 175 20.47 -4.09 -15.04
C LEU A 175 19.18 -3.43 -15.47
N LEU A 176 19.05 -2.11 -15.31
CA LEU A 176 17.87 -1.35 -15.63
C LEU A 176 17.88 -0.70 -17.02
N GLU A 177 19.03 -0.69 -17.73
CA GLU A 177 19.16 -0.15 -19.08
C GLU A 177 18.24 -0.81 -20.12
N PRO A 178 18.06 -2.16 -20.16
CA PRO A 178 17.21 -2.77 -21.17
C PRO A 178 15.77 -2.26 -21.11
N VAL A 179 15.20 -1.93 -22.27
CA VAL A 179 13.89 -1.25 -22.36
C VAL A 179 12.77 -2.08 -21.73
N THR A 180 12.77 -3.40 -21.95
CA THR A 180 11.76 -4.34 -21.44
C THR A 180 11.90 -4.67 -19.96
N VAL A 181 13.01 -4.31 -19.31
CA VAL A 181 13.15 -4.48 -17.86
C VAL A 181 12.27 -3.48 -17.14
N LEU A 182 11.28 -3.97 -16.37
CA LEU A 182 10.40 -3.17 -15.53
C LEU A 182 11.10 -2.67 -14.27
N GLY A 183 11.92 -3.53 -13.67
CA GLY A 183 12.54 -3.21 -12.39
C GLY A 183 13.46 -4.30 -11.89
N ILE A 184 14.05 -4.03 -10.73
CA ILE A 184 14.97 -4.94 -10.04
C ILE A 184 14.38 -5.33 -8.68
N SER A 185 14.40 -6.65 -8.40
CA SER A 185 14.03 -7.19 -7.10
C SER A 185 15.28 -7.58 -6.31
N THR A 186 15.55 -6.87 -5.21
CA THR A 186 16.78 -7.06 -4.45
C THR A 186 16.69 -6.52 -3.01
N ASN A 187 17.42 -7.18 -2.10
CA ASN A 187 17.62 -6.75 -0.70
C ASN A 187 19.02 -6.13 -0.47
N TYR A 188 19.72 -5.80 -1.53
CA TYR A 188 21.11 -5.28 -1.44
C TYR A 188 21.18 -3.92 -0.73
N PHE A 189 20.06 -3.15 -0.68
CA PHE A 189 20.08 -1.80 -0.15
C PHE A 189 20.16 -1.77 1.37
N LYS A 190 21.34 -1.41 1.88
CA LYS A 190 21.55 -1.13 3.30
C LYS A 190 20.63 -0.01 3.76
N ASN A 191 20.11 -0.13 4.97
CA ASN A 191 19.22 0.84 5.61
C ASN A 191 17.88 1.11 4.88
N LYS A 192 17.54 0.30 3.88
CA LYS A 192 16.27 0.41 3.15
C LYS A 192 15.97 1.82 2.59
N ASP A 193 17.03 2.60 2.26
CA ASP A 193 16.92 3.95 1.70
C ASP A 193 16.98 3.90 0.16
N MET A 194 15.82 3.62 -0.44
CA MET A 194 15.69 3.56 -1.89
C MET A 194 15.54 4.91 -2.55
N PHE A 195 15.17 5.96 -1.81
CA PHE A 195 15.17 7.33 -2.33
C PHE A 195 16.56 7.73 -2.82
N LYS A 196 17.57 7.45 -2.01
CA LYS A 196 18.96 7.74 -2.36
C LYS A 196 19.44 6.97 -3.58
N VAL A 197 19.05 5.71 -3.70
CA VAL A 197 19.36 4.89 -4.87
C VAL A 197 18.69 5.45 -6.13
N LYS A 198 17.40 5.80 -6.04
CA LYS A 198 16.64 6.41 -7.15
C LYS A 198 17.25 7.73 -7.61
N LEU A 199 17.70 8.59 -6.70
CA LEU A 199 18.40 9.83 -7.05
C LEU A 199 19.70 9.55 -7.82
N SER A 200 20.46 8.53 -7.42
CA SER A 200 21.67 8.11 -8.13
C SER A 200 21.36 7.57 -9.54
N LEU A 201 20.30 6.79 -9.69
CA LEU A 201 19.84 6.27 -10.99
C LEU A 201 19.36 7.40 -11.90
N LYS A 202 18.60 8.34 -11.36
CA LYS A 202 18.15 9.52 -12.09
C LYS A 202 19.31 10.36 -12.62
N ALA A 203 20.37 10.51 -11.82
CA ALA A 203 21.60 11.20 -12.25
C ALA A 203 22.32 10.46 -13.41
N GLN A 204 22.04 9.17 -13.62
CA GLN A 204 22.51 8.35 -14.73
C GLN A 204 21.49 8.23 -15.87
N ASN A 205 20.47 9.09 -15.90
CA ASN A 205 19.39 9.12 -16.89
C ASN A 205 18.50 7.86 -16.91
N ILE A 206 18.42 7.13 -15.82
CA ILE A 206 17.44 6.05 -15.63
C ILE A 206 16.14 6.67 -15.07
N GLU A 207 15.05 6.52 -15.81
CA GLU A 207 13.74 6.97 -15.32
C GLU A 207 13.26 6.11 -14.15
N VAL A 208 13.17 6.71 -12.97
CA VAL A 208 12.70 6.10 -11.71
C VAL A 208 11.63 6.98 -11.08
N ASN A 209 10.78 6.38 -10.26
CA ASN A 209 9.75 7.11 -9.53
C ASN A 209 10.38 7.90 -8.37
N THR A 210 10.51 9.21 -8.54
CA THR A 210 11.01 10.17 -7.54
C THR A 210 9.97 11.27 -7.33
N PHE A 211 10.06 11.97 -6.20
CA PHE A 211 9.29 13.20 -6.01
C PHE A 211 9.91 14.31 -6.88
N ASP A 212 9.16 14.77 -7.88
CA ASP A 212 9.57 15.83 -8.76
C ASP A 212 8.60 17.01 -8.65
N SER A 213 9.14 18.20 -8.44
CA SER A 213 8.32 19.41 -8.45
C SER A 213 7.99 19.80 -9.88
N SER A 214 6.72 20.05 -10.15
CA SER A 214 6.25 20.55 -11.46
C SER A 214 6.63 22.00 -11.71
N ILE A 215 6.99 22.75 -10.68
CA ILE A 215 7.41 24.15 -10.75
C ILE A 215 8.64 24.39 -9.88
N LYS A 216 9.41 25.42 -10.20
CA LYS A 216 10.61 25.79 -9.44
C LYS A 216 10.23 26.51 -8.14
N PHE A 217 11.02 26.32 -7.08
CA PHE A 217 10.81 27.01 -5.80
C PHE A 217 10.86 28.55 -5.94
N SER A 218 11.63 29.06 -6.89
CA SER A 218 11.69 30.50 -7.20
C SER A 218 10.38 31.11 -7.71
N GLU A 219 9.41 30.28 -8.08
CA GLU A 219 8.08 30.73 -8.50
C GLU A 219 7.09 30.84 -7.32
N PHE A 220 7.49 30.40 -6.13
CA PHE A 220 6.65 30.52 -4.93
C PHE A 220 6.67 31.94 -4.40
N LYS A 221 5.54 32.39 -3.88
CA LYS A 221 5.46 33.65 -3.16
C LYS A 221 5.85 33.45 -1.69
N LEU A 222 7.05 33.87 -1.37
CA LEU A 222 7.58 33.73 -0.01
C LEU A 222 7.19 34.94 0.83
N ASN A 223 7.12 34.73 2.16
CA ASN A 223 7.00 35.85 3.09
C ASN A 223 8.29 36.69 3.17
N ASN A 224 8.27 37.73 3.98
CA ASN A 224 9.44 38.66 4.14
C ASN A 224 10.71 37.96 4.64
N ASP A 225 10.59 36.81 5.27
CA ASP A 225 11.72 36.01 5.78
C ASP A 225 12.23 35.00 4.75
N GLY A 226 11.69 35.00 3.53
CA GLY A 226 12.03 34.01 2.49
C GLY A 226 11.47 32.61 2.76
N LEU A 227 10.38 32.51 3.49
CA LEU A 227 9.75 31.29 3.91
C LEU A 227 8.33 31.12 3.31
N ILE A 228 7.93 29.89 3.07
CA ILE A 228 6.56 29.54 2.73
C ILE A 228 5.93 28.74 3.87
N PRO A 229 4.68 29.04 4.29
CA PRO A 229 3.94 28.23 5.24
C PRO A 229 3.56 26.89 4.63
N VAL A 230 3.52 25.86 5.47
CA VAL A 230 3.13 24.51 5.10
C VAL A 230 2.07 24.02 6.07
N VAL A 231 0.87 23.80 5.54
CA VAL A 231 -0.21 23.12 6.25
C VAL A 231 -0.01 21.62 6.07
N VAL A 232 0.07 20.88 7.17
CA VAL A 232 0.34 19.43 7.14
C VAL A 232 -0.94 18.68 7.48
N GLN A 233 -1.32 17.75 6.61
CA GLN A 233 -2.55 17.00 6.68
C GLN A 233 -2.27 15.48 6.61
N GLU A 234 -2.94 14.71 7.47
CA GLU A 234 -2.93 13.25 7.35
C GLU A 234 -3.64 12.84 6.04
N TYR A 235 -2.96 12.03 5.22
CA TYR A 235 -3.42 11.78 3.85
C TYR A 235 -4.69 10.91 3.75
N LYS A 236 -4.92 10.00 4.71
CA LYS A 236 -6.12 9.13 4.71
C LYS A 236 -7.33 9.79 5.37
N THR A 237 -7.10 10.45 6.51
CA THR A 237 -8.21 11.02 7.30
C THR A 237 -8.58 12.44 6.89
N GLY A 238 -7.65 13.17 6.27
CA GLY A 238 -7.81 14.58 5.98
C GLY A 238 -7.63 15.50 7.21
N GLU A 239 -7.26 14.96 8.37
CA GLU A 239 -7.03 15.75 9.59
C GLU A 239 -5.83 16.69 9.41
N VAL A 240 -5.99 17.95 9.78
CA VAL A 240 -4.89 18.92 9.80
C VAL A 240 -4.06 18.69 11.07
N LEU A 241 -2.78 18.36 10.87
CA LEU A 241 -1.88 17.97 11.95
C LEU A 241 -1.12 19.15 12.57
N MET A 242 -0.58 20.01 11.74
CA MET A 242 0.24 21.14 12.18
C MET A 242 0.47 22.16 11.05
N VAL A 243 1.05 23.30 11.39
CA VAL A 243 1.61 24.27 10.45
C VAL A 243 3.09 24.48 10.77
N ALA A 244 3.91 24.52 9.72
CA ALA A 244 5.34 24.80 9.80
C ALA A 244 5.78 25.71 8.63
N TYR A 245 7.08 25.90 8.46
CA TYR A 245 7.61 26.74 7.39
C TYR A 245 8.75 26.02 6.67
N MET A 246 8.90 26.32 5.38
CA MET A 246 10.01 25.85 4.55
C MET A 246 10.74 27.04 3.89
N ASN A 247 12.06 26.91 3.76
CA ASN A 247 12.86 27.61 2.77
C ASN A 247 13.16 26.64 1.60
N GLU A 248 13.87 27.09 0.58
CA GLU A 248 14.23 26.27 -0.57
C GLU A 248 14.99 25.00 -0.20
N GLU A 249 15.92 25.08 0.75
CA GLU A 249 16.70 23.92 1.21
C GLU A 249 15.84 22.89 1.93
N ALA A 250 14.88 23.33 2.77
CA ALA A 250 13.93 22.44 3.43
C ALA A 250 13.03 21.71 2.40
N PHE A 251 12.55 22.45 1.41
CA PHE A 251 11.74 21.90 0.32
C PHE A 251 12.52 20.85 -0.49
N ARG A 252 13.75 21.20 -0.92
CA ARG A 252 14.62 20.29 -1.65
C ARG A 252 14.90 19.01 -0.86
N LYS A 253 15.28 19.12 0.42
CA LYS A 253 15.54 17.97 1.28
C LYS A 253 14.30 17.11 1.49
N THR A 254 13.11 17.72 1.55
CA THR A 254 11.85 16.99 1.65
C THR A 254 11.61 16.10 0.43
N ILE A 255 11.75 16.63 -0.78
CA ILE A 255 11.52 15.83 -2.00
C ILE A 255 12.64 14.80 -2.26
N GLU A 256 13.87 15.07 -1.83
CA GLU A 256 15.00 14.13 -1.95
C GLU A 256 14.87 12.92 -1.01
N THR A 257 14.30 13.11 0.17
CA THR A 257 14.27 12.08 1.23
C THR A 257 12.89 11.45 1.45
N GLY A 258 11.84 12.04 0.89
CA GLY A 258 10.46 11.66 1.19
C GLY A 258 10.01 11.98 2.62
N LYS A 259 10.83 12.69 3.40
CA LYS A 259 10.56 13.04 4.81
C LYS A 259 10.37 14.53 4.95
N MET A 260 9.30 14.95 5.62
CA MET A 260 9.04 16.36 5.86
C MET A 260 10.17 17.01 6.63
N THR A 261 10.83 17.95 5.99
CA THR A 261 11.88 18.79 6.55
C THR A 261 11.41 20.24 6.52
N TYR A 262 11.59 20.94 7.62
CA TYR A 262 11.11 22.30 7.85
C TYR A 262 12.24 23.24 8.21
N TYR A 263 11.96 24.54 8.14
CA TYR A 263 12.84 25.58 8.66
C TYR A 263 12.27 26.14 9.97
N SER A 264 13.05 26.05 11.04
CA SER A 264 12.68 26.61 12.34
C SER A 264 13.02 28.10 12.38
N ARG A 265 12.01 28.97 12.46
CA ARG A 265 12.19 30.42 12.56
C ARG A 265 12.95 30.84 13.83
N SER A 266 12.68 30.18 14.97
CA SER A 266 13.30 30.52 16.25
C SER A 266 14.74 30.05 16.38
N ARG A 267 15.10 28.94 15.71
CA ARG A 267 16.45 28.35 15.76
C ARG A 267 17.29 28.69 14.53
N SER A 268 16.66 29.24 13.49
CA SER A 268 17.28 29.56 12.19
C SER A 268 18.00 28.33 11.58
N THR A 269 17.41 27.17 11.68
CA THR A 269 18.00 25.90 11.21
C THR A 269 16.94 24.95 10.64
N LEU A 270 17.38 24.06 9.77
CA LEU A 270 16.55 22.95 9.29
C LEU A 270 16.29 21.94 10.41
N TRP A 271 15.14 21.30 10.34
CA TRP A 271 14.82 20.13 11.15
C TRP A 271 13.91 19.17 10.41
N THR A 272 14.23 17.89 10.45
CA THR A 272 13.38 16.85 9.88
C THR A 272 12.42 16.36 10.96
N LYS A 273 11.12 16.37 10.65
CA LYS A 273 10.10 15.91 11.59
C LYS A 273 10.34 14.43 11.94
N GLY A 274 10.42 14.14 13.24
CA GLY A 274 10.66 12.79 13.74
C GLY A 274 12.12 12.39 13.93
N GLU A 275 13.09 13.22 13.54
CA GLU A 275 14.53 12.92 13.64
C GLU A 275 14.96 12.54 15.07
N THR A 276 14.36 13.16 16.07
CA THR A 276 14.65 12.88 17.50
C THR A 276 13.64 11.94 18.13
N SER A 277 12.35 12.05 17.77
CA SER A 277 11.25 11.34 18.44
C SER A 277 10.84 10.03 17.77
N GLY A 278 11.29 9.77 16.53
CA GLY A 278 10.79 8.68 15.70
C GLY A 278 9.41 8.97 15.04
N HIS A 279 8.76 10.09 15.38
CA HIS A 279 7.44 10.45 14.84
C HIS A 279 7.58 11.15 13.50
N TYR A 280 8.04 10.44 12.49
CA TYR A 280 8.26 10.94 11.14
C TYR A 280 6.96 11.29 10.42
N GLN A 281 7.11 12.18 9.44
CA GLN A 281 6.09 12.51 8.44
C GLN A 281 6.63 12.14 7.06
N TYR A 282 6.04 11.11 6.44
CA TYR A 282 6.43 10.67 5.10
C TYR A 282 5.52 11.31 4.06
N VAL A 283 6.13 11.92 3.05
CA VAL A 283 5.42 12.64 1.99
C VAL A 283 4.60 11.68 1.14
N LYS A 284 3.32 11.98 0.96
CA LYS A 284 2.45 11.36 -0.06
C LYS A 284 2.19 12.34 -1.22
N ALA A 285 1.98 13.63 -0.93
CA ALA A 285 1.86 14.68 -1.94
C ALA A 285 2.18 16.06 -1.34
N LEU A 286 2.73 16.93 -2.16
CA LEU A 286 2.85 18.37 -1.88
C LEU A 286 2.03 19.12 -2.94
N MET A 287 1.16 20.00 -2.49
CA MET A 287 0.29 20.82 -3.34
C MET A 287 0.51 22.29 -3.02
N LEU A 288 0.49 23.14 -4.02
CA LEU A 288 0.58 24.58 -3.87
C LEU A 288 -0.80 25.20 -4.05
N ASP A 289 -1.12 26.22 -3.27
CA ASP A 289 -2.41 26.91 -3.42
C ASP A 289 -2.44 27.81 -4.67
N CYS A 290 -3.58 28.41 -4.92
CA CYS A 290 -3.87 29.10 -6.20
C CYS A 290 -3.00 30.34 -6.43
N ASP A 291 -2.53 31.01 -5.38
CA ASP A 291 -1.69 32.20 -5.48
C ASP A 291 -0.22 31.96 -5.06
N LYS A 292 0.14 30.68 -4.85
CA LYS A 292 1.49 30.15 -4.66
C LYS A 292 2.17 30.61 -3.37
N ASP A 293 1.43 30.88 -2.31
CA ASP A 293 1.95 31.36 -1.05
C ASP A 293 1.85 30.36 0.11
N THR A 294 1.19 29.20 -0.10
CA THR A 294 0.99 28.16 0.93
C THR A 294 1.12 26.76 0.33
N ILE A 295 1.85 25.87 1.00
CA ILE A 295 1.93 24.45 0.66
C ILE A 295 0.96 23.65 1.53
N LEU A 296 0.15 22.79 0.92
CA LEU A 296 -0.55 21.68 1.58
C LEU A 296 0.29 20.41 1.41
N ALA A 297 0.80 19.89 2.52
CA ALA A 297 1.53 18.62 2.55
C ALA A 297 0.63 17.50 3.05
N LYS A 298 0.31 16.51 2.18
CA LYS A 298 -0.35 15.26 2.56
C LYS A 298 0.72 14.26 2.98
N VAL A 299 0.64 13.78 4.20
CA VAL A 299 1.68 12.92 4.81
C VAL A 299 1.10 11.69 5.47
N LEU A 300 1.89 10.62 5.53
CA LEU A 300 1.71 9.53 6.48
C LEU A 300 2.40 9.94 7.79
N GLN A 301 1.63 10.18 8.85
CA GLN A 301 2.15 10.52 10.17
C GLN A 301 2.42 9.27 11.01
N ILE A 302 3.63 9.10 11.51
CA ILE A 302 3.96 8.05 12.48
C ILE A 302 3.89 8.62 13.90
N GLY A 303 3.02 8.05 14.72
CA GLY A 303 2.81 8.49 16.11
C GLY A 303 2.26 9.92 16.22
N PRO A 304 2.35 10.56 17.38
CA PRO A 304 1.83 11.90 17.60
C PRO A 304 2.53 12.99 16.75
N ALA A 305 1.73 13.84 16.11
CA ALA A 305 2.30 14.99 15.38
C ALA A 305 2.79 16.08 16.34
N CYS A 306 2.11 16.30 17.46
CA CYS A 306 2.46 17.32 18.43
C CYS A 306 3.55 16.85 19.41
N HIS A 307 4.43 17.76 19.81
CA HIS A 307 5.45 17.50 20.84
C HIS A 307 4.86 17.25 22.25
N THR A 308 3.59 17.63 22.46
CA THR A 308 2.84 17.36 23.71
C THR A 308 2.25 15.95 23.77
N GLY A 309 2.41 15.13 22.71
CA GLY A 309 1.85 13.79 22.61
C GLY A 309 0.46 13.72 21.97
N ASN A 310 -0.12 14.85 21.54
CA ASN A 310 -1.41 14.87 20.82
C ASN A 310 -1.26 14.49 19.34
N GLY A 311 -2.28 13.90 18.74
CA GLY A 311 -2.32 13.56 17.32
C GLY A 311 -2.18 14.76 16.41
N SER A 312 -2.78 15.90 16.78
CA SER A 312 -2.73 17.17 16.08
C SER A 312 -2.25 18.29 17.02
N CYS A 313 -1.69 19.36 16.45
CA CYS A 313 -1.39 20.59 17.19
C CYS A 313 -2.64 21.44 17.45
N PHE A 314 -3.75 21.15 16.79
CA PHE A 314 -5.00 21.93 16.87
C PHE A 314 -6.01 21.30 17.85
N TYR A 315 -5.62 21.20 19.12
CA TYR A 315 -6.46 20.60 20.17
C TYR A 315 -7.06 21.63 21.15
N THR A 316 -6.78 22.92 21.00
CA THR A 316 -7.33 23.99 21.84
C THR A 316 -8.40 24.75 21.07
N GLU A 317 -9.65 24.64 21.50
CA GLU A 317 -10.74 25.42 20.94
C GLU A 317 -10.64 26.88 21.40
N LEU A 318 -10.58 27.83 20.46
CA LEU A 318 -10.61 29.28 20.74
C LEU A 318 -12.03 29.80 20.76
N VAL A 319 -12.87 29.33 19.84
CA VAL A 319 -14.28 29.70 19.72
C VAL A 319 -15.04 28.47 19.26
N LYS A 320 -16.13 28.16 19.94
CA LYS A 320 -17.06 27.10 19.54
C LYS A 320 -18.48 27.64 19.53
N LYS A 321 -19.21 27.35 18.48
CA LYS A 321 -20.64 27.49 18.42
C LYS A 321 -21.24 26.08 18.43
N GLU A 322 -22.37 25.88 19.09
CA GLU A 322 -23.06 24.61 19.02
C GLU A 322 -23.52 24.34 17.58
N TYR A 323 -23.16 23.19 17.04
CA TYR A 323 -23.50 22.73 15.70
C TYR A 323 -23.50 21.20 15.68
N ASP A 324 -24.13 20.60 14.67
CA ASP A 324 -23.99 19.18 14.40
C ASP A 324 -22.58 18.90 13.89
N ASP A 325 -21.78 18.22 14.69
CA ASP A 325 -20.37 17.88 14.42
C ASP A 325 -20.20 16.48 13.80
N THR A 326 -21.30 15.85 13.39
CA THR A 326 -21.29 14.56 12.71
C THR A 326 -20.45 14.65 11.43
N ASN A 327 -19.31 13.96 11.43
CA ASN A 327 -18.43 13.92 10.26
C ASN A 327 -18.76 12.70 9.39
N PRO A 328 -19.33 12.90 8.18
CA PRO A 328 -19.70 11.79 7.31
C PRO A 328 -18.51 10.96 6.81
N LEU A 329 -17.28 11.49 6.90
CA LEU A 329 -16.06 10.77 6.51
C LEU A 329 -15.54 9.85 7.63
N THR A 330 -15.84 10.13 8.90
CA THR A 330 -15.30 9.39 10.05
C THR A 330 -16.34 8.57 10.80
N VAL A 331 -17.62 8.90 10.70
CA VAL A 331 -18.70 8.28 11.49
C VAL A 331 -18.72 6.75 11.40
N PHE A 332 -18.47 6.17 10.23
CA PHE A 332 -18.42 4.72 10.08
C PHE A 332 -17.27 4.09 10.88
N ASN A 333 -16.09 4.70 10.83
CA ASN A 333 -14.93 4.24 11.61
C ASN A 333 -15.15 4.44 13.11
N GLU A 334 -15.78 5.54 13.53
CA GLU A 334 -16.08 5.82 14.92
C GLU A 334 -17.04 4.77 15.50
N VAL A 335 -18.14 4.47 14.80
CA VAL A 335 -19.08 3.42 15.18
C VAL A 335 -18.40 2.05 15.22
N PHE A 336 -17.59 1.72 14.20
CA PHE A 336 -16.88 0.45 14.15
C PHE A 336 -15.87 0.30 15.30
N ASN A 337 -15.15 1.36 15.63
CA ASN A 337 -14.23 1.36 16.79
C ASN A 337 -14.96 1.13 18.11
N VAL A 338 -16.17 1.68 18.30
CA VAL A 338 -17.01 1.38 19.46
C VAL A 338 -17.40 -0.10 19.50
N ILE A 339 -17.75 -0.69 18.35
CA ILE A 339 -18.07 -2.12 18.24
C ILE A 339 -16.86 -2.98 18.61
N LEU A 340 -15.68 -2.67 18.08
CA LEU A 340 -14.43 -3.37 18.41
C LEU A 340 -14.06 -3.23 19.90
N ASP A 341 -14.24 -2.03 20.46
CA ASP A 341 -14.04 -1.82 21.92
C ASP A 341 -14.99 -2.70 22.74
N ARG A 342 -16.28 -2.78 22.37
CA ARG A 342 -17.24 -3.65 23.05
C ARG A 342 -16.89 -5.13 22.95
N LYS A 343 -16.33 -5.57 21.83
CA LYS A 343 -15.83 -6.95 21.68
C LYS A 343 -14.66 -7.24 22.62
N LYS A 344 -13.72 -6.28 22.73
CA LYS A 344 -12.52 -6.42 23.56
C LYS A 344 -12.77 -6.16 25.04
N ASN A 345 -13.59 -5.16 25.35
CA ASN A 345 -13.91 -4.68 26.69
C ASN A 345 -15.44 -4.74 26.91
N PRO A 346 -15.99 -5.92 27.24
CA PRO A 346 -17.44 -6.08 27.40
C PRO A 346 -18.01 -5.14 28.46
N LYS A 347 -19.18 -4.55 28.17
CA LYS A 347 -19.90 -3.64 29.06
C LYS A 347 -21.27 -4.22 29.37
N GLU A 348 -21.62 -4.31 30.66
CA GLU A 348 -22.92 -4.81 31.09
C GLU A 348 -24.08 -4.00 30.46
N GLY A 349 -25.11 -4.69 30.00
CA GLY A 349 -26.27 -4.09 29.34
C GLY A 349 -26.04 -3.66 27.89
N SER A 350 -24.86 -3.91 27.32
CA SER A 350 -24.58 -3.56 25.93
C SER A 350 -25.24 -4.52 24.96
N TYR A 351 -26.04 -4.00 24.02
CA TYR A 351 -26.63 -4.78 22.92
C TYR A 351 -25.55 -5.42 22.03
N THR A 352 -24.47 -4.71 21.75
CA THR A 352 -23.33 -5.23 20.98
C THR A 352 -22.72 -6.47 21.64
N ASN A 353 -22.53 -6.42 22.97
CA ASN A 353 -22.01 -7.57 23.71
C ASN A 353 -22.97 -8.75 23.69
N TYR A 354 -24.28 -8.48 23.81
CA TYR A 354 -25.30 -9.53 23.66
C TYR A 354 -25.18 -10.25 22.30
N LEU A 355 -24.93 -9.51 21.18
CA LEU A 355 -24.77 -10.11 19.86
C LEU A 355 -23.53 -11.02 19.81
N PHE A 356 -22.40 -10.57 20.34
CA PHE A 356 -21.17 -11.37 20.40
C PHE A 356 -21.33 -12.61 21.31
N GLU A 357 -21.98 -12.49 22.46
CA GLU A 357 -22.28 -13.61 23.35
C GLU A 357 -23.18 -14.69 22.68
N LYS A 358 -24.15 -14.27 21.89
CA LYS A 358 -25.03 -15.19 21.15
C LYS A 358 -24.37 -15.79 19.90
N GLY A 359 -23.25 -15.24 19.48
CA GLY A 359 -22.43 -15.72 18.40
C GLY A 359 -22.96 -15.44 16.99
N ILE A 360 -22.24 -15.98 16.01
CA ILE A 360 -22.40 -15.65 14.60
C ILE A 360 -23.81 -15.87 14.07
N ASP A 361 -24.50 -16.94 14.49
CA ASP A 361 -25.86 -17.26 13.99
C ASP A 361 -26.87 -16.17 14.37
N LYS A 362 -26.73 -15.58 15.57
CA LYS A 362 -27.59 -14.47 15.98
C LYS A 362 -27.28 -13.20 15.20
N ILE A 363 -26.00 -12.93 14.93
CA ILE A 363 -25.56 -11.79 14.13
C ILE A 363 -26.10 -11.92 12.69
N LEU A 364 -25.92 -13.07 12.05
CA LEU A 364 -26.43 -13.35 10.70
C LEU A 364 -27.95 -13.25 10.63
N LYS A 365 -28.66 -13.76 11.67
CA LYS A 365 -30.12 -13.60 11.76
C LYS A 365 -30.51 -12.14 11.73
N LYS A 366 -29.84 -11.26 12.50
CA LYS A 366 -30.12 -9.82 12.50
C LYS A 366 -29.82 -9.17 11.16
N CYS A 367 -28.69 -9.46 10.52
CA CYS A 367 -28.40 -8.95 9.18
C CYS A 367 -29.51 -9.32 8.17
N GLY A 368 -30.07 -10.55 8.25
CA GLY A 368 -31.16 -11.01 7.39
C GLY A 368 -32.51 -10.33 7.72
N GLU A 369 -32.80 -10.09 9.00
CA GLU A 369 -33.98 -9.35 9.45
C GLU A 369 -33.96 -7.92 8.88
N GLU A 370 -32.90 -7.14 9.13
CA GLU A 370 -32.78 -5.77 8.67
C GLU A 370 -32.77 -5.64 7.12
N ALA A 371 -32.13 -6.59 6.42
CA ALA A 371 -32.18 -6.64 4.96
C ALA A 371 -33.62 -6.82 4.44
N THR A 372 -34.43 -7.59 5.14
CA THR A 372 -35.85 -7.81 4.80
C THR A 372 -36.68 -6.55 5.12
N GLU A 373 -36.43 -5.90 6.25
CA GLU A 373 -37.09 -4.68 6.67
C GLU A 373 -36.79 -3.51 5.73
N ILE A 374 -35.56 -3.39 5.20
CA ILE A 374 -35.22 -2.46 4.11
C ILE A 374 -36.12 -2.67 2.88
N ILE A 375 -36.35 -3.94 2.47
CA ILE A 375 -37.19 -4.26 1.30
C ILE A 375 -38.64 -3.83 1.56
N ILE A 376 -39.15 -4.03 2.77
CA ILE A 376 -40.51 -3.66 3.16
C ILE A 376 -40.63 -2.13 3.21
N ALA A 377 -39.74 -1.44 3.91
CA ALA A 377 -39.68 0.01 4.04
C ALA A 377 -39.58 0.72 2.67
N ALA A 378 -38.75 0.15 1.76
CA ALA A 378 -38.61 0.70 0.40
C ALA A 378 -39.88 0.59 -0.46
N LYS A 379 -40.85 -0.24 -0.09
CA LYS A 379 -42.18 -0.32 -0.73
C LYS A 379 -43.18 0.65 -0.15
N ASN A 380 -42.90 1.20 1.01
CA ASN A 380 -43.71 2.23 1.65
C ASN A 380 -43.18 3.62 1.23
N PRO A 381 -44.02 4.64 1.13
CA PRO A 381 -43.55 6.00 0.79
C PRO A 381 -42.88 6.75 1.96
N ASP A 382 -42.56 6.07 3.07
CA ASP A 382 -41.90 6.66 4.23
C ASP A 382 -40.39 6.49 4.17
N SER A 383 -39.70 7.60 3.88
CA SER A 383 -38.23 7.63 3.82
C SER A 383 -37.53 7.54 5.20
N GLU A 384 -38.23 7.87 6.26
CA GLU A 384 -37.70 7.84 7.62
C GLU A 384 -37.54 6.38 8.09
N GLU A 385 -38.57 5.54 7.87
CA GLU A 385 -38.45 4.09 8.15
C GLU A 385 -37.31 3.46 7.38
N LEU A 386 -37.22 3.73 6.07
CA LEU A 386 -36.11 3.21 5.24
C LEU A 386 -34.73 3.65 5.75
N LYS A 387 -34.60 4.87 6.24
CA LYS A 387 -33.35 5.38 6.83
C LYS A 387 -32.98 4.58 8.09
N TYR A 388 -33.92 4.28 8.97
CA TYR A 388 -33.67 3.51 10.19
C TYR A 388 -33.21 2.08 9.83
N GLU A 389 -33.92 1.41 8.94
CA GLU A 389 -33.58 0.03 8.56
C GLU A 389 -32.22 -0.07 7.86
N ILE A 390 -31.86 0.89 7.00
CA ILE A 390 -30.53 0.95 6.42
C ILE A 390 -29.46 1.15 7.50
N SER A 391 -29.70 2.00 8.49
CA SER A 391 -28.75 2.26 9.56
C SER A 391 -28.54 1.02 10.45
N ASP A 392 -29.61 0.31 10.78
CA ASP A 392 -29.58 -0.90 11.58
C ASP A 392 -28.89 -2.05 10.80
N PHE A 393 -29.13 -2.17 9.50
CA PHE A 393 -28.42 -3.10 8.65
C PHE A 393 -26.91 -2.83 8.63
N LEU A 394 -26.49 -1.58 8.42
CA LEU A 394 -25.09 -1.19 8.44
C LEU A 394 -24.45 -1.49 9.79
N TYR A 395 -25.14 -1.22 10.90
CA TYR A 395 -24.66 -1.53 12.23
C TYR A 395 -24.44 -3.03 12.44
N HIS A 396 -25.41 -3.88 12.10
CA HIS A 396 -25.29 -5.33 12.23
C HIS A 396 -24.23 -5.92 11.29
N MET A 397 -24.06 -5.33 10.08
CA MET A 397 -22.96 -5.68 9.19
C MET A 397 -21.58 -5.35 9.81
N MET A 398 -21.45 -4.22 10.51
CA MET A 398 -20.20 -3.89 11.23
C MET A 398 -19.92 -4.89 12.37
N VAL A 399 -20.96 -5.33 13.09
CA VAL A 399 -20.80 -6.38 14.12
C VAL A 399 -20.34 -7.70 13.48
N LEU A 400 -20.91 -8.07 12.34
CA LEU A 400 -20.47 -9.25 11.57
C LEU A 400 -19.02 -9.11 11.09
N MET A 401 -18.64 -7.93 10.58
CA MET A 401 -17.26 -7.66 10.18
C MET A 401 -16.29 -7.86 11.35
N ALA A 402 -16.61 -7.29 12.52
CA ALA A 402 -15.81 -7.47 13.73
C ALA A 402 -15.72 -8.94 14.15
N GLU A 403 -16.80 -9.72 14.02
CA GLU A 403 -16.80 -11.15 14.33
C GLU A 403 -15.93 -11.97 13.38
N CYS A 404 -15.94 -11.61 12.10
CA CYS A 404 -15.16 -12.26 11.04
C CYS A 404 -13.74 -11.68 10.86
N ASN A 405 -13.28 -10.81 11.75
CA ASN A 405 -11.97 -10.14 11.66
C ASN A 405 -11.75 -9.39 10.33
N LEU A 406 -12.81 -8.78 9.80
CA LEU A 406 -12.76 -7.81 8.72
C LEU A 406 -12.80 -6.40 9.31
N ASP A 407 -12.06 -5.47 8.74
CA ASP A 407 -12.16 -4.07 9.08
C ASP A 407 -12.80 -3.23 7.97
N TRP A 408 -13.09 -1.98 8.30
CA TRP A 408 -13.73 -1.08 7.35
C TRP A 408 -12.85 -0.77 6.14
N SER A 409 -11.53 -0.78 6.31
CA SER A 409 -10.58 -0.55 5.21
C SER A 409 -10.61 -1.65 4.16
N ASP A 410 -10.87 -2.91 4.57
CA ASP A 410 -11.03 -4.04 3.64
C ASP A 410 -12.22 -3.79 2.69
N ILE A 411 -13.35 -3.35 3.26
CA ILE A 411 -14.58 -3.07 2.50
C ILE A 411 -14.39 -1.86 1.57
N VAL A 412 -13.79 -0.79 2.07
CA VAL A 412 -13.56 0.45 1.30
C VAL A 412 -12.60 0.21 0.13
N LYS A 413 -11.53 -0.57 0.34
CA LYS A 413 -10.60 -0.95 -0.74
C LYS A 413 -11.33 -1.72 -1.85
N GLU A 414 -12.13 -2.74 -1.49
CA GLU A 414 -12.90 -3.52 -2.45
C GLU A 414 -13.94 -2.66 -3.21
N LEU A 415 -14.61 -1.75 -2.52
CA LEU A 415 -15.53 -0.81 -3.17
C LEU A 415 -14.79 0.15 -4.11
N ALA A 416 -13.59 0.59 -3.75
CA ALA A 416 -12.80 1.48 -4.58
C ALA A 416 -12.41 0.84 -5.93
N HIS A 417 -12.18 -0.48 -5.95
CA HIS A 417 -11.88 -1.24 -7.17
C HIS A 417 -13.07 -1.33 -8.16
N ARG A 418 -14.28 -0.95 -7.73
CA ARG A 418 -15.50 -0.96 -8.58
C ARG A 418 -15.81 0.37 -9.25
N ARG A 419 -14.91 1.35 -9.10
CA ARG A 419 -15.05 2.68 -9.73
C ARG A 419 -14.62 2.70 -11.19
#